data_24e5aa9f6b3aa930fa0ef260c5b70ae5
#
_entry.id   24e5aa9f6b3aa930fa0ef260c5b70ae5
#
_cell.length_a   1.000
_cell.length_b   1.000
_cell.length_c   1.000
_cell.angle_alpha   90.00
_cell.angle_beta   90.00
_cell.angle_gamma   90.00
#
_symmetry.space_group_name_H-M   'P 1'
#
loop_
_entity.id
_entity.type
_entity.pdbx_description
1 polymer ?
#
loop_
_entity_poly.entity_id
_entity_poly.type
_entity_poly.pdbx_seq_one_letter_code
_entity_poly.pdbx_strand_id
1 'polypeptide(L)'
;TVPKESLGPQRKILSFYKVLSVNSELKHFLDIAIIFLAILLAVYADLNNLKIINDRYGHEERDFSIRLVGQFLQDSIGKRGVCGRIGGDEFAYLVPCSDETMSRDLYRTLHSAFDIFNRTNEKAYNITVSTGFYLLPKDMDSTLPEMLAHADAMLYEEKQKRDKNVAKILPK
;
A
#
# COMPACT_ATOMS: atom_id res chain seq x y z
N THR A 1 -31.60 10.05 5.35
CA THR A 1 -30.12 9.93 5.56
C THR A 1 -29.73 8.50 5.31
N VAL A 2 -29.25 8.22 4.09
CA VAL A 2 -28.71 6.91 3.70
C VAL A 2 -27.33 6.77 4.35
N PRO A 3 -26.98 5.64 5.00
CA PRO A 3 -25.65 5.41 5.55
C PRO A 3 -24.64 5.38 4.37
N LYS A 4 -23.54 6.11 4.49
CA LYS A 4 -22.39 5.94 3.61
C LYS A 4 -21.82 4.55 3.88
N GLU A 5 -22.29 3.56 3.14
CA GLU A 5 -21.63 2.26 3.06
C GLU A 5 -20.17 2.49 2.61
N SER A 6 -19.24 2.05 3.42
CA SER A 6 -17.84 1.96 3.03
C SER A 6 -17.78 1.17 1.72
N LEU A 7 -17.27 1.80 0.68
CA LEU A 7 -17.08 1.18 -0.63
C LEU A 7 -16.32 -0.12 -0.43
N GLY A 8 -17.00 -1.25 -0.66
CA GLY A 8 -16.40 -2.57 -0.48
C GLY A 8 -15.14 -2.78 -1.34
N PRO A 9 -14.29 -3.74 -0.99
CA PRO A 9 -13.00 -3.99 -1.64
C PRO A 9 -13.07 -4.00 -3.18
N GLN A 10 -14.12 -4.56 -3.75
CA GLN A 10 -14.32 -4.63 -5.21
C GLN A 10 -14.43 -3.25 -5.90
N ARG A 11 -15.02 -2.24 -5.27
CA ARG A 11 -15.12 -0.89 -5.86
C ARG A 11 -13.80 -0.12 -5.78
N LYS A 12 -13.00 -0.37 -4.74
CA LYS A 12 -11.66 0.20 -4.60
C LYS A 12 -10.71 -0.37 -5.65
N ILE A 13 -10.79 -1.67 -5.89
CA ILE A 13 -10.07 -2.37 -6.96
C ILE A 13 -10.46 -1.82 -8.33
N LEU A 14 -11.74 -1.57 -8.58
CA LEU A 14 -12.21 -0.95 -9.82
C LEU A 14 -11.66 0.48 -10.02
N SER A 15 -11.48 1.23 -8.93
CA SER A 15 -10.85 2.57 -8.97
C SER A 15 -9.37 2.48 -9.35
N PHE A 16 -8.65 1.49 -8.83
CA PHE A 16 -7.25 1.24 -9.21
C PHE A 16 -7.12 0.82 -10.68
N TYR A 17 -8.02 -0.03 -11.18
CA TYR A 17 -8.12 -0.34 -12.61
C TYR A 17 -8.37 0.88 -13.48
N LYS A 18 -9.16 1.85 -13.01
CA LYS A 18 -9.37 3.12 -13.72
C LYS A 18 -8.08 3.94 -13.79
N VAL A 19 -7.28 3.97 -12.73
CA VAL A 19 -5.97 4.63 -12.72
C VAL A 19 -5.01 3.94 -13.70
N LEU A 20 -5.01 2.60 -13.74
CA LEU A 20 -4.21 1.82 -14.69
C LEU A 20 -4.73 1.94 -16.13
N SER A 21 -6.05 2.07 -16.35
CA SER A 21 -6.66 2.15 -17.68
C SER A 21 -6.45 3.49 -18.39
N VAL A 22 -6.02 4.53 -17.67
CA VAL A 22 -5.67 5.83 -18.28
C VAL A 22 -4.38 5.74 -19.11
N ASN A 23 -3.55 4.70 -18.91
CA ASN A 23 -2.35 4.47 -19.70
C ASN A 23 -2.42 3.11 -20.40
N SER A 24 -2.88 3.11 -21.66
CA SER A 24 -3.04 1.89 -22.48
C SER A 24 -1.71 1.14 -22.70
N GLU A 25 -0.60 1.86 -22.77
CA GLU A 25 0.73 1.24 -22.91
C GLU A 25 1.14 0.52 -21.62
N LEU A 26 0.81 1.09 -20.48
CA LEU A 26 1.07 0.48 -19.16
C LEU A 26 0.24 -0.79 -18.95
N LYS A 27 -1.01 -0.79 -19.41
CA LYS A 27 -1.86 -1.98 -19.39
C LYS A 27 -1.26 -3.10 -20.24
N HIS A 28 -0.86 -2.81 -21.49
CA HIS A 28 -0.18 -3.77 -22.34
C HIS A 28 1.15 -4.26 -21.75
N PHE A 29 1.93 -3.38 -21.13
CA PHE A 29 3.15 -3.76 -20.44
C PHE A 29 2.88 -4.70 -19.25
N LEU A 30 1.84 -4.44 -18.47
CA LEU A 30 1.43 -5.31 -17.35
C LEU A 30 0.89 -6.65 -17.83
N ASP A 31 0.08 -6.66 -18.89
CA ASP A 31 -0.44 -7.89 -19.50
C ASP A 31 0.70 -8.76 -20.05
N ILE A 32 1.70 -8.13 -20.69
CA ILE A 32 2.91 -8.81 -21.19
C ILE A 32 3.81 -9.25 -20.02
N ALA A 33 3.98 -8.42 -18.99
CA ALA A 33 4.78 -8.76 -17.82
C ALA A 33 4.19 -9.92 -17.02
N ILE A 34 2.87 -10.03 -16.94
CA ILE A 34 2.17 -11.18 -16.34
C ILE A 34 2.45 -12.46 -17.15
N ILE A 35 2.54 -12.37 -18.47
CA ILE A 35 2.83 -13.52 -19.35
C ILE A 35 4.31 -13.95 -19.27
N PHE A 36 5.25 -13.00 -19.09
CA PHE A 36 6.69 -13.27 -19.10
C PHE A 36 7.34 -13.37 -17.72
N LEU A 37 6.71 -12.87 -16.67
CA LEU A 37 7.26 -12.87 -15.31
C LEU A 37 6.57 -13.93 -14.44
N ALA A 38 7.34 -14.93 -14.07
CA ALA A 38 6.91 -16.05 -13.26
C ALA A 38 6.37 -15.67 -11.86
N ILE A 39 6.59 -14.42 -11.39
CA ILE A 39 6.19 -13.97 -10.06
C ILE A 39 5.83 -12.47 -10.10
N LEU A 40 4.68 -12.13 -9.54
CA LEU A 40 4.21 -10.75 -9.36
C LEU A 40 3.89 -10.52 -7.89
N LEU A 41 4.39 -9.43 -7.33
CA LEU A 41 4.08 -9.00 -5.97
C LEU A 41 3.02 -7.90 -6.01
N ALA A 42 1.88 -8.15 -5.37
CA ALA A 42 0.88 -7.14 -5.07
C ALA A 42 1.04 -6.64 -3.64
N VAL A 43 1.00 -5.34 -3.44
CA VAL A 43 1.07 -4.73 -2.13
C VAL A 43 -0.07 -3.73 -1.95
N TYR A 44 -0.71 -3.83 -0.80
CA TYR A 44 -1.68 -2.87 -0.33
C TYR A 44 -1.09 -2.11 0.85
N ALA A 45 -1.16 -0.79 0.86
CA ALA A 45 -0.61 0.03 1.93
C ALA A 45 -1.65 1.05 2.42
N ASP A 46 -1.65 1.33 3.71
CA ASP A 46 -2.57 2.26 4.34
C ASP A 46 -1.79 3.17 5.30
N LEU A 47 -1.97 4.46 5.13
CA LEU A 47 -1.35 5.48 5.99
C LEU A 47 -2.06 5.51 7.36
N ASN A 48 -1.31 5.18 8.39
CA ASN A 48 -1.82 5.08 9.74
C ASN A 48 -2.17 6.46 10.33
N ASN A 49 -3.28 6.52 11.04
CA ASN A 49 -3.68 7.69 11.84
C ASN A 49 -3.89 9.00 11.03
N LEU A 50 -4.16 8.93 9.73
CA LEU A 50 -4.35 10.10 8.87
C LEU A 50 -5.43 11.05 9.41
N LYS A 51 -6.51 10.50 9.98
CA LYS A 51 -7.56 11.31 10.63
C LYS A 51 -7.01 12.10 11.82
N ILE A 52 -6.17 11.50 12.66
CA ILE A 52 -5.57 12.18 13.82
C ILE A 52 -4.63 13.29 13.35
N ILE A 53 -3.85 13.04 12.30
CA ILE A 53 -2.97 14.05 11.70
C ILE A 53 -3.81 15.23 11.20
N ASN A 54 -4.87 14.95 10.44
CA ASN A 54 -5.77 15.98 9.94
C ASN A 54 -6.44 16.79 11.06
N ASP A 55 -6.98 16.11 12.08
CA ASP A 55 -7.75 16.76 13.14
C ASP A 55 -6.87 17.59 14.07
N ARG A 56 -5.59 17.24 14.28
CA ARG A 56 -4.65 17.94 15.16
C ARG A 56 -3.78 18.97 14.47
N TYR A 57 -3.39 18.69 13.22
CA TYR A 57 -2.37 19.48 12.51
C TYR A 57 -2.89 20.12 11.20
N GLY A 58 -4.13 19.79 10.81
CA GLY A 58 -4.82 20.40 9.67
C GLY A 58 -4.60 19.70 8.34
N HIS A 59 -5.29 20.24 7.33
CA HIS A 59 -5.35 19.63 6.01
C HIS A 59 -4.00 19.64 5.27
N GLU A 60 -3.17 20.67 5.49
CA GLU A 60 -1.85 20.75 4.86
C GLU A 60 -0.93 19.61 5.29
N GLU A 61 -0.94 19.29 6.58
CA GLU A 61 -0.16 18.18 7.13
C GLU A 61 -0.70 16.81 6.71
N ARG A 62 -2.03 16.68 6.60
CA ARG A 62 -2.67 15.52 6.00
C ARG A 62 -2.19 15.29 4.55
N ASP A 63 -2.24 16.34 3.74
CA ASP A 63 -1.89 16.27 2.32
C ASP A 63 -0.38 16.06 2.13
N PHE A 64 0.45 16.65 3.00
CA PHE A 64 1.89 16.35 3.08
C PHE A 64 2.12 14.86 3.35
N SER A 65 1.46 14.29 4.35
CA SER A 65 1.61 12.88 4.72
C SER A 65 1.23 11.94 3.57
N ILE A 66 0.14 12.24 2.86
CA ILE A 66 -0.30 11.47 1.69
C ILE A 66 0.76 11.53 0.57
N ARG A 67 1.29 12.72 0.26
CA ARG A 67 2.34 12.88 -0.77
C ARG A 67 3.62 12.14 -0.41
N LEU A 68 4.04 12.22 0.85
CA LEU A 68 5.25 11.55 1.33
C LEU A 68 5.12 10.03 1.21
N VAL A 69 3.98 9.47 1.62
CA VAL A 69 3.72 8.03 1.48
C VAL A 69 3.78 7.61 0.01
N GLY A 70 3.10 8.34 -0.88
CA GLY A 70 3.15 8.05 -2.32
C GLY A 70 4.57 8.10 -2.88
N GLN A 71 5.39 9.07 -2.44
CA GLN A 71 6.79 9.19 -2.84
C GLN A 71 7.63 7.99 -2.35
N PHE A 72 7.54 7.62 -1.08
CA PHE A 72 8.31 6.51 -0.53
C PHE A 72 7.92 5.16 -1.14
N LEU A 73 6.62 4.96 -1.42
CA LEU A 73 6.16 3.79 -2.15
C LEU A 73 6.76 3.76 -3.55
N GLN A 74 6.70 4.86 -4.31
CA GLN A 74 7.26 4.93 -5.64
C GLN A 74 8.78 4.74 -5.64
N ASP A 75 9.49 5.33 -4.68
CA ASP A 75 10.95 5.20 -4.57
C ASP A 75 11.37 3.77 -4.24
N SER A 76 10.60 3.07 -3.40
CA SER A 76 10.89 1.67 -3.01
C SER A 76 10.83 0.71 -4.21
N ILE A 77 9.92 0.95 -5.15
CA ILE A 77 9.77 0.11 -6.35
C ILE A 77 10.57 0.64 -7.56
N GLY A 78 10.90 1.95 -7.58
CA GLY A 78 11.57 2.63 -8.67
C GLY A 78 10.78 2.53 -9.98
N LYS A 79 11.47 2.23 -11.08
CA LYS A 79 10.85 2.04 -12.41
C LYS A 79 10.37 0.60 -12.65
N ARG A 80 10.49 -0.27 -11.66
CA ARG A 80 10.20 -1.72 -11.82
C ARG A 80 8.72 -2.06 -11.70
N GLY A 81 7.91 -1.14 -11.20
CA GLY A 81 6.51 -1.41 -10.89
C GLY A 81 5.61 -0.20 -11.06
N VAL A 82 4.37 -0.36 -10.69
CA VAL A 82 3.32 0.65 -10.75
C VAL A 82 2.78 0.88 -9.36
N CYS A 83 2.70 2.14 -8.95
CA CYS A 83 2.11 2.58 -7.69
C CYS A 83 0.94 3.53 -7.95
N GLY A 84 -0.11 3.44 -7.14
CA GLY A 84 -1.26 4.33 -7.22
C GLY A 84 -1.98 4.47 -5.89
N ARG A 85 -2.53 5.67 -5.66
CA ARG A 85 -3.46 5.92 -4.56
C ARG A 85 -4.85 5.44 -4.96
N ILE A 86 -5.46 4.58 -4.13
CA ILE A 86 -6.75 3.95 -4.40
C ILE A 86 -7.90 4.78 -3.81
N GLY A 87 -7.65 5.40 -2.67
CA GLY A 87 -8.64 6.23 -1.98
C GLY A 87 -8.05 6.81 -0.72
N GLY A 88 -8.68 7.74 -0.06
CA GLY A 88 -8.36 8.27 1.27
C GLY A 88 -6.87 8.20 1.68
N ASP A 89 -6.56 7.21 2.50
CA ASP A 89 -5.25 6.84 3.05
C ASP A 89 -4.64 5.57 2.40
N GLU A 90 -5.29 5.01 1.39
CA GLU A 90 -4.98 3.71 0.80
C GLU A 90 -4.20 3.84 -0.52
N PHE A 91 -3.18 3.03 -0.64
CA PHE A 91 -2.33 2.89 -1.81
C PHE A 91 -2.21 1.42 -2.21
N ALA A 92 -1.97 1.17 -3.49
CA ALA A 92 -1.52 -0.14 -3.95
C ALA A 92 -0.34 0.02 -4.88
N TYR A 93 0.53 -0.98 -4.91
CA TYR A 93 1.53 -1.10 -5.94
C TYR A 93 1.71 -2.55 -6.39
N LEU A 94 2.18 -2.68 -7.62
CA LEU A 94 2.51 -3.94 -8.25
C LEU A 94 3.95 -3.88 -8.72
N VAL A 95 4.71 -4.88 -8.38
CA VAL A 95 6.10 -4.96 -8.79
C VAL A 95 6.46 -6.39 -9.20
N PRO A 96 7.14 -6.59 -10.34
CA PRO A 96 7.76 -7.86 -10.65
C PRO A 96 8.75 -8.24 -9.54
N CYS A 97 8.61 -9.44 -9.02
CA CYS A 97 9.40 -9.94 -7.90
C CYS A 97 9.99 -11.30 -8.27
N SER A 98 11.28 -11.50 -8.04
CA SER A 98 11.94 -12.75 -8.39
C SER A 98 11.62 -13.87 -7.40
N ASP A 99 11.46 -13.50 -6.12
CA ASP A 99 11.32 -14.43 -5.01
C ASP A 99 10.87 -13.71 -3.71
N GLU A 100 10.67 -14.49 -2.67
CA GLU A 100 10.32 -13.96 -1.35
C GLU A 100 11.42 -13.07 -0.73
N THR A 101 12.67 -13.24 -1.10
CA THR A 101 13.78 -12.42 -0.56
C THR A 101 13.62 -11.00 -1.03
N MET A 102 13.35 -10.81 -2.32
CA MET A 102 13.07 -9.49 -2.90
C MET A 102 11.82 -8.85 -2.27
N SER A 103 10.77 -9.63 -2.02
CA SER A 103 9.57 -9.16 -1.31
C SER A 103 9.91 -8.63 0.10
N ARG A 104 10.71 -9.38 0.86
CA ARG A 104 11.18 -8.97 2.19
C ARG A 104 12.07 -7.73 2.15
N ASP A 105 12.92 -7.61 1.15
CA ASP A 105 13.79 -6.45 0.99
C ASP A 105 13.00 -5.19 0.61
N LEU A 106 11.99 -5.32 -0.22
CA LEU A 106 11.06 -4.22 -0.50
C LEU A 106 10.32 -3.76 0.76
N TYR A 107 9.82 -4.69 1.57
CA TYR A 107 9.21 -4.38 2.87
C TYR A 107 10.18 -3.60 3.76
N ARG A 108 11.39 -4.11 3.95
CA ARG A 108 12.42 -3.47 4.79
C ARG A 108 12.80 -2.09 4.28
N THR A 109 13.01 -1.95 2.97
CA THR A 109 13.37 -0.67 2.34
C THR A 109 12.30 0.38 2.60
N LEU A 110 11.04 0.03 2.38
CA LEU A 110 9.90 0.93 2.60
C LEU A 110 9.82 1.36 4.08
N HIS A 111 9.79 0.41 5.01
CA HIS A 111 9.65 0.72 6.44
C HIS A 111 10.86 1.48 6.99
N SER A 112 12.07 1.17 6.50
CA SER A 112 13.29 1.92 6.86
C SER A 112 13.24 3.37 6.42
N ALA A 113 12.63 3.67 5.25
CA ALA A 113 12.47 5.04 4.79
C ALA A 113 11.59 5.86 5.75
N PHE A 114 10.48 5.30 6.24
CA PHE A 114 9.64 5.92 7.26
C PHE A 114 10.38 6.09 8.59
N ASP A 115 11.12 5.07 9.02
CA ASP A 115 11.89 5.14 10.27
C ASP A 115 12.96 6.24 10.21
N ILE A 116 13.68 6.35 9.10
CA ILE A 116 14.68 7.41 8.90
C ILE A 116 13.98 8.77 8.90
N PHE A 117 12.92 8.93 8.12
CA PHE A 117 12.18 10.18 8.05
C PHE A 117 11.69 10.59 9.46
N ASN A 118 11.03 9.68 10.20
CA ASN A 118 10.49 9.98 11.52
C ASN A 118 11.55 10.35 12.57
N ARG A 119 12.80 9.91 12.40
CA ARG A 119 13.93 10.29 13.28
C ARG A 119 14.58 11.61 12.90
N THR A 120 14.51 12.01 11.63
CA THR A 120 15.28 13.15 11.09
C THR A 120 14.41 14.37 10.81
N ASN A 121 13.08 14.23 10.77
CA ASN A 121 12.18 15.36 10.56
C ASN A 121 11.82 16.05 11.89
N GLU A 122 11.34 17.28 11.78
CA GLU A 122 10.93 18.12 12.95
C GLU A 122 9.41 18.09 13.20
N LYS A 123 8.67 17.16 12.56
CA LYS A 123 7.22 17.06 12.74
C LYS A 123 6.88 16.56 14.15
N ALA A 124 5.81 17.09 14.72
CA ALA A 124 5.32 16.68 16.03
C ALA A 124 4.55 15.33 16.00
N TYR A 125 4.59 14.62 14.89
CA TYR A 125 3.94 13.32 14.69
C TYR A 125 4.77 12.42 13.78
N ASN A 126 4.56 11.13 13.92
CA ASN A 126 5.18 10.13 13.05
C ASN A 126 4.26 9.76 11.88
N ILE A 127 4.85 9.55 10.72
CA ILE A 127 4.17 9.00 9.55
C ILE A 127 4.55 7.53 9.43
N THR A 128 3.57 6.65 9.46
CA THR A 128 3.75 5.21 9.35
C THR A 128 2.70 4.61 8.43
N VAL A 129 3.01 3.48 7.82
CA VAL A 129 2.08 2.72 6.99
C VAL A 129 1.94 1.32 7.54
N SER A 130 0.74 0.74 7.38
CA SER A 130 0.54 -0.70 7.45
C SER A 130 0.53 -1.25 6.03
N THR A 131 1.07 -2.45 5.82
CA THR A 131 1.23 -3.01 4.48
C THR A 131 0.84 -4.48 4.45
N GLY A 132 0.11 -4.88 3.42
CA GLY A 132 -0.15 -6.27 3.10
C GLY A 132 0.58 -6.65 1.80
N PHE A 133 1.30 -7.76 1.83
CA PHE A 133 2.10 -8.26 0.71
C PHE A 133 1.53 -9.58 0.22
N TYR A 134 1.22 -9.70 -1.05
CA TYR A 134 0.85 -10.95 -1.69
C TYR A 134 1.75 -11.24 -2.87
N LEU A 135 2.54 -12.30 -2.74
CA LEU A 135 3.37 -12.82 -3.81
C LEU A 135 2.61 -13.89 -4.57
N LEU A 136 2.37 -13.70 -5.87
CA LEU A 136 1.70 -14.69 -6.71
C LEU A 136 2.61 -15.91 -6.86
N PRO A 137 2.16 -17.12 -6.44
CA PRO A 137 2.91 -18.35 -6.66
C PRO A 137 3.05 -18.67 -8.16
N LYS A 138 4.18 -19.29 -8.54
CA LYS A 138 4.53 -19.59 -9.94
C LYS A 138 3.48 -20.42 -10.69
N ASP A 139 2.76 -21.28 -9.96
CA ASP A 139 1.84 -22.26 -10.52
C ASP A 139 0.37 -21.88 -10.31
N MET A 140 0.10 -20.62 -9.93
CA MET A 140 -1.26 -20.16 -9.71
C MET A 140 -1.67 -19.08 -10.73
N ASP A 141 -2.79 -19.33 -11.39
CA ASP A 141 -3.51 -18.31 -12.13
C ASP A 141 -4.32 -17.47 -11.15
N SER A 142 -3.91 -16.21 -10.97
CA SER A 142 -4.68 -15.23 -10.22
C SER A 142 -4.86 -13.97 -11.04
N THR A 143 -6.05 -13.44 -11.02
CA THR A 143 -6.32 -12.12 -11.59
C THR A 143 -5.78 -11.02 -10.68
N LEU A 144 -5.49 -9.85 -11.25
CA LEU A 144 -5.07 -8.70 -10.46
C LEU A 144 -6.04 -8.33 -9.31
N PRO A 145 -7.39 -8.39 -9.49
CA PRO A 145 -8.31 -8.20 -8.37
C PRO A 145 -8.13 -9.20 -7.23
N GLU A 146 -7.90 -10.45 -7.53
CA GLU A 146 -7.67 -11.49 -6.53
C GLU A 146 -6.36 -11.26 -5.78
N MET A 147 -5.29 -10.91 -6.48
CA MET A 147 -4.01 -10.56 -5.85
C MET A 147 -4.14 -9.39 -4.89
N LEU A 148 -4.84 -8.32 -5.31
CA LEU A 148 -5.06 -7.15 -4.47
C LEU A 148 -5.98 -7.47 -3.29
N ALA A 149 -6.98 -8.34 -3.45
CA ALA A 149 -7.83 -8.79 -2.36
C ALA A 149 -7.05 -9.61 -1.31
N HIS A 150 -6.10 -10.44 -1.75
CA HIS A 150 -5.19 -11.15 -0.84
C HIS A 150 -4.26 -10.19 -0.10
N ALA A 151 -3.69 -9.21 -0.79
CA ALA A 151 -2.85 -8.19 -0.16
C ALA A 151 -3.64 -7.33 0.86
N ASP A 152 -4.89 -6.98 0.57
CA ASP A 152 -5.78 -6.27 1.49
C ASP A 152 -6.09 -7.12 2.75
N ALA A 153 -6.35 -8.42 2.59
CA ALA A 153 -6.53 -9.32 3.71
C ALA A 153 -5.29 -9.39 4.62
N MET A 154 -4.08 -9.44 4.04
CA MET A 154 -2.82 -9.41 4.78
C MET A 154 -2.61 -8.08 5.51
N LEU A 155 -2.97 -6.96 4.88
CA LEU A 155 -2.97 -5.63 5.52
C LEU A 155 -3.89 -5.59 6.74
N TYR A 156 -5.08 -6.14 6.61
CA TYR A 156 -6.03 -6.21 7.72
C TYR A 156 -5.48 -7.00 8.92
N GLU A 157 -4.82 -8.14 8.66
CA GLU A 157 -4.16 -8.92 9.72
C GLU A 157 -3.02 -8.13 10.39
N GLU A 158 -2.21 -7.40 9.62
CA GLU A 158 -1.14 -6.57 10.18
C GLU A 158 -1.70 -5.49 11.11
N LYS A 159 -2.75 -4.78 10.67
CA LYS A 159 -3.44 -3.78 11.49
C LYS A 159 -3.96 -4.38 12.80
N GLN A 160 -4.60 -5.53 12.76
CA GLN A 160 -5.08 -6.21 13.97
C GLN A 160 -3.95 -6.59 14.93
N LYS A 161 -2.82 -7.08 14.43
CA LYS A 161 -1.64 -7.42 15.25
C LYS A 161 -1.06 -6.17 15.91
N ARG A 162 -0.95 -5.07 15.16
CA ARG A 162 -0.49 -3.78 15.67
C ARG A 162 -1.39 -3.26 16.80
N ASP A 163 -2.69 -3.23 16.60
CA ASP A 163 -3.64 -2.69 17.56
C ASP A 163 -3.67 -3.51 18.84
N LYS A 164 -3.56 -4.83 18.77
CA LYS A 164 -3.40 -5.71 19.94
C LYS A 164 -2.11 -5.44 20.71
N ASN A 165 -1.01 -5.11 20.02
CA ASN A 165 0.27 -4.78 20.65
C ASN A 165 0.21 -3.41 21.34
N VAL A 166 -0.42 -2.42 20.73
CA VAL A 166 -0.65 -1.10 21.33
C VAL A 166 -1.52 -1.23 22.60
N ALA A 167 -2.58 -2.01 22.55
CA ALA A 167 -3.45 -2.24 23.71
C ALA A 167 -2.74 -2.92 24.90
N LYS A 168 -1.68 -3.70 24.67
CA LYS A 168 -0.88 -4.33 25.72
C LYS A 168 0.12 -3.38 26.39
N ILE A 169 0.47 -2.27 25.74
CA ILE A 169 1.48 -1.30 26.22
C ILE A 169 0.82 -0.16 26.99
N LEU A 170 -0.47 0.08 26.80
CA LEU A 170 -1.21 1.11 27.54
C LEU A 170 -1.52 0.57 28.96
N PRO A 171 -1.11 1.27 30.04
CA PRO A 171 -1.55 0.91 31.38
C PRO A 171 -3.07 1.04 31.50
N LYS A 172 -3.68 0.11 32.25
CA LYS A 172 -5.11 0.13 32.58
C LYS A 172 -5.47 1.35 33.42
#